data_1ec82f4289d8aa95da0200768303d1b7
#
_entry.id   1ec82f4289d8aa95da0200768303d1b7
#
_cell.length_a   1.000
_cell.length_b   1.000
_cell.length_c   1.000
_cell.angle_alpha   90.00
_cell.angle_beta   90.00
_cell.angle_gamma   90.00
#
_symmetry.space_group_name_H-M   'P 1'
#
loop_
_entity.id
_entity.type
_entity.pdbx_description
1 polymer ?
#
loop_
_entity_poly.entity_id
_entity_poly.type
_entity_poly.pdbx_seq_one_letter_code
_entity_poly.pdbx_strand_id
1 'polypeptide(L)'
;MDAVFKALADPGRRKLLDRLFESSGLTLGQLCERMAMSRQAVSQHLALLEEANLVSTTWRGREKLHFLNPVPIHEIYDRWVKKFEHRSLKALDQLRKRLEGERHD
;
A
#
# COMPACT_ATOMS: atom_id res chain seq x y z
N MET A 1 -0.99 14.36 3.40
CA MET A 1 0.03 13.31 3.18
C MET A 1 0.69 12.81 4.46
N ASP A 2 0.81 13.65 5.47
CA ASP A 2 1.40 13.24 6.76
C ASP A 2 0.64 12.10 7.44
N ALA A 3 -0.69 12.14 7.39
CA ALA A 3 -1.53 11.05 7.94
C ALA A 3 -1.25 9.72 7.25
N VAL A 4 -0.97 9.76 5.94
CA VAL A 4 -0.63 8.57 5.16
C VAL A 4 0.69 7.96 5.63
N PHE A 5 1.73 8.78 5.76
CA PHE A 5 3.04 8.32 6.23
C PHE A 5 2.97 7.78 7.66
N LYS A 6 2.23 8.46 8.52
CA LYS A 6 2.02 8.00 9.90
C LYS A 6 1.34 6.64 9.94
N ALA A 7 0.30 6.46 9.12
CA ALA A 7 -0.40 5.19 9.03
C ALA A 7 0.49 4.08 8.51
N LEU A 8 1.33 4.36 7.50
CA LEU A 8 2.24 3.38 6.91
C LEU A 8 3.45 3.06 7.80
N ALA A 9 3.71 3.84 8.84
CA ALA A 9 4.87 3.63 9.70
C ALA A 9 4.74 2.42 10.62
N ASP A 10 3.55 1.87 10.81
CA ASP A 10 3.32 0.74 11.70
C ASP A 10 3.24 -0.58 10.92
N PRO A 11 3.98 -1.61 11.34
CA PRO A 11 3.97 -2.90 10.64
C PRO A 11 2.61 -3.62 10.69
N GLY A 12 1.85 -3.47 11.77
CA GLY A 12 0.51 -4.05 11.88
C GLY A 12 -0.45 -3.45 10.84
N ARG A 13 -0.40 -2.14 10.67
CA ARG A 13 -1.23 -1.46 9.66
C ARG A 13 -0.82 -1.86 8.25
N ARG A 14 0.49 -2.00 7.98
CA ARG A 14 0.95 -2.48 6.67
C ARG A 14 0.45 -3.88 6.36
N LYS A 15 0.44 -4.78 7.36
CA LYS A 15 -0.10 -6.14 7.20
C LYS A 15 -1.59 -6.14 6.87
N LEU A 16 -2.35 -5.24 7.48
CA LEU A 16 -3.78 -5.08 7.17
C LEU A 16 -3.98 -4.61 5.73
N LEU A 17 -3.17 -3.66 5.27
CA LEU A 17 -3.22 -3.21 3.88
C LEU A 17 -2.85 -4.33 2.91
N ASP A 18 -1.83 -5.14 3.23
CA ASP A 18 -1.46 -6.31 2.43
C ASP A 18 -2.62 -7.29 2.32
N ARG A 19 -3.32 -7.52 3.43
CA ARG A 19 -4.48 -8.42 3.45
C ARG A 19 -5.62 -7.89 2.58
N LEU A 20 -5.88 -6.59 2.65
CA LEU A 20 -6.91 -5.94 1.83
C LEU A 20 -6.52 -5.86 0.35
N PHE A 21 -5.24 -5.81 0.06
CA PHE A 21 -4.74 -5.89 -1.31
C PHE A 21 -5.02 -7.28 -1.92
N GLU A 22 -4.81 -8.33 -1.15
CA GLU A 22 -5.07 -9.70 -1.58
C GLU A 22 -6.56 -9.99 -1.76
N SER A 23 -7.39 -9.43 -0.87
CA SER A 23 -8.82 -9.69 -0.86
C SER A 23 -9.55 -8.49 -0.26
N SER A 24 -10.23 -7.70 -1.07
CA SER A 24 -10.98 -6.54 -0.61
C SER A 24 -12.41 -6.89 -0.23
N GLY A 25 -13.07 -5.97 0.48
CA GLY A 25 -14.43 -6.18 0.94
C GLY A 25 -14.50 -7.08 2.16
N LEU A 26 -13.55 -6.95 3.09
CA LEU A 26 -13.48 -7.79 4.28
C LEU A 26 -14.12 -7.09 5.49
N THR A 27 -14.79 -7.89 6.32
CA THR A 27 -15.32 -7.46 7.61
C THR A 27 -14.20 -7.39 8.65
N LEU A 28 -14.45 -6.72 9.77
CA LEU A 28 -13.52 -6.71 10.91
C LEU A 28 -13.19 -8.14 11.36
N GLY A 29 -14.22 -9.01 11.47
CA GLY A 29 -14.01 -10.40 11.87
C GLY A 29 -13.08 -11.14 10.94
N GLN A 30 -13.27 -10.98 9.63
CA GLN A 30 -12.39 -11.63 8.63
C GLN A 30 -10.96 -11.11 8.70
N LEU A 31 -10.78 -9.82 8.95
CA LEU A 31 -9.44 -9.25 9.10
C LEU A 31 -8.75 -9.76 10.36
N CYS A 32 -9.49 -9.97 11.45
CA CYS A 32 -8.94 -10.50 12.69
C CYS A 32 -8.44 -11.94 12.57
N GLU A 33 -9.05 -12.74 11.71
CA GLU A 33 -8.76 -14.18 11.60
C GLU A 33 -7.29 -14.50 11.31
N ARG A 34 -6.61 -13.63 10.57
CA ARG A 34 -5.22 -13.86 10.15
C ARG A 34 -4.22 -12.90 10.80
N MET A 35 -4.66 -12.15 11.79
CA MET A 35 -3.81 -11.17 12.47
C MET A 35 -3.47 -11.66 13.88
N ALA A 36 -2.18 -11.61 14.22
CA ALA A 36 -1.71 -11.90 15.57
C ALA A 36 -1.92 -10.69 16.47
N MET A 37 -3.14 -10.16 16.48
CA MET A 37 -3.53 -8.97 17.23
C MET A 37 -4.93 -9.16 17.79
N SER A 38 -5.24 -8.46 18.89
CA SER A 38 -6.59 -8.43 19.42
C SER A 38 -7.55 -7.74 18.45
N ARG A 39 -8.83 -8.05 18.56
CA ARG A 39 -9.88 -7.39 17.78
C ARG A 39 -9.85 -5.87 18.00
N GLN A 40 -9.63 -5.44 19.22
CA GLN A 40 -9.53 -4.02 19.56
C GLN A 40 -8.35 -3.35 18.84
N ALA A 41 -7.20 -4.01 18.80
CA ALA A 41 -6.02 -3.49 18.12
C ALA A 41 -6.27 -3.37 16.62
N VAL A 42 -6.88 -4.38 15.99
CA VAL A 42 -7.25 -4.35 14.56
C VAL A 42 -8.21 -3.19 14.29
N SER A 43 -9.22 -3.02 15.15
CA SER A 43 -10.19 -1.93 15.00
C SER A 43 -9.53 -0.56 15.08
N GLN A 44 -8.60 -0.36 16.01
CA GLN A 44 -7.84 0.88 16.16
C GLN A 44 -6.96 1.16 14.95
N HIS A 45 -6.29 0.15 14.43
CA HIS A 45 -5.47 0.27 13.22
C HIS A 45 -6.32 0.64 12.01
N LEU A 46 -7.49 0.02 11.86
CA LEU A 46 -8.40 0.32 10.77
C LEU A 46 -8.90 1.77 10.84
N ALA A 47 -9.18 2.28 12.04
CA ALA A 47 -9.62 3.66 12.21
C ALA A 47 -8.54 4.65 11.71
N LEU A 48 -7.27 4.39 12.01
CA LEU A 48 -6.17 5.23 11.53
C LEU A 48 -5.99 5.13 10.01
N LEU A 49 -6.18 3.94 9.45
CA LEU A 49 -6.11 3.74 8.00
C LEU A 49 -7.26 4.45 7.27
N GLU A 50 -8.46 4.45 7.87
CA GLU A 50 -9.62 5.19 7.33
C GLU A 50 -9.38 6.70 7.38
N GLU A 51 -8.84 7.21 8.49
CA GLU A 51 -8.48 8.62 8.64
C GLU A 51 -7.49 9.08 7.56
N ALA A 52 -6.55 8.21 7.20
CA ALA A 52 -5.55 8.50 6.18
C ALA A 52 -6.07 8.26 4.76
N ASN A 53 -7.33 7.88 4.58
CA ASN A 53 -7.94 7.50 3.31
C ASN A 53 -7.27 6.31 2.61
N LEU A 54 -6.54 5.49 3.36
CA LEU A 54 -5.93 4.26 2.83
C LEU A 54 -6.92 3.10 2.82
N VAL A 55 -7.97 3.21 3.61
CA VAL A 55 -9.08 2.24 3.67
C VAL A 55 -10.38 3.00 3.48
N SER A 56 -11.22 2.52 2.58
CA SER A 56 -12.60 2.98 2.43
C SER A 56 -13.55 1.90 2.93
N THR A 57 -14.74 2.29 3.32
CA THR A 57 -15.71 1.36 3.88
C THR A 57 -17.07 1.54 3.25
N THR A 58 -17.83 0.43 3.18
CA THR A 58 -19.25 0.45 2.80
C THR A 58 -19.98 -0.51 3.73
N TRP A 59 -21.30 -0.31 3.84
CA TRP A 59 -22.16 -1.19 4.62
C TRP A 59 -22.91 -2.14 3.71
N ARG A 60 -22.94 -3.41 4.08
CA ARG A 60 -23.79 -4.42 3.47
C ARG A 60 -24.63 -5.03 4.59
N GLY A 61 -25.89 -4.57 4.71
CA GLY A 61 -26.71 -4.91 5.85
C GLY A 61 -26.11 -4.36 7.12
N ARG A 62 -25.80 -5.24 8.07
CA ARG A 62 -25.18 -4.87 9.36
C ARG A 62 -23.66 -4.99 9.34
N GLU A 63 -23.11 -5.42 8.22
CA GLU A 63 -21.67 -5.63 8.09
C GLU A 63 -20.99 -4.44 7.43
N LYS A 64 -19.91 -3.97 8.05
CA LYS A 64 -19.02 -2.95 7.49
C LYS A 64 -17.92 -3.66 6.73
N LEU A 65 -17.80 -3.37 5.45
CA LEU A 65 -16.79 -3.95 4.56
C LEU A 65 -15.67 -2.95 4.34
N HIS A 66 -14.45 -3.45 4.38
CA HIS A 66 -13.23 -2.64 4.26
C HIS A 66 -12.55 -2.90 2.92
N PHE A 67 -12.12 -1.84 2.26
CA PHE A 67 -11.48 -1.88 0.95
C PHE A 67 -10.17 -1.09 0.99
N LEU A 68 -9.15 -1.59 0.33
CA LEU A 68 -7.94 -0.81 0.10
C LEU A 68 -8.26 0.35 -0.85
N ASN A 69 -7.87 1.55 -0.48
CA ASN A 69 -7.90 2.70 -1.37
C ASN A 69 -6.45 3.02 -1.79
N PRO A 70 -6.07 2.74 -3.04
CA PRO A 70 -4.69 2.94 -3.48
C PRO A 70 -4.35 4.39 -3.82
N VAL A 71 -5.33 5.28 -3.85
CA VAL A 71 -5.12 6.67 -4.30
C VAL A 71 -4.01 7.40 -3.53
N PRO A 72 -3.98 7.39 -2.18
CA PRO A 72 -2.89 8.09 -1.47
C PRO A 72 -1.51 7.52 -1.77
N ILE A 73 -1.40 6.21 -1.97
CA ILE A 73 -0.12 5.57 -2.30
C ILE A 73 0.30 5.95 -3.72
N HIS A 74 -0.65 6.01 -4.63
CA HIS A 74 -0.40 6.42 -6.02
C HIS A 74 0.09 7.89 -6.07
N GLU A 75 -0.43 8.75 -5.22
CA GLU A 75 0.03 10.14 -5.11
C GLU A 75 1.50 10.21 -4.69
N ILE A 76 1.92 9.36 -3.76
CA ILE A 76 3.32 9.23 -3.35
C ILE A 76 4.18 8.79 -4.53
N TYR A 77 3.74 7.79 -5.26
CA TYR A 77 4.41 7.28 -6.46
C TYR A 77 4.58 8.38 -7.50
N ASP A 78 3.51 9.10 -7.84
CA ASP A 78 3.55 10.18 -8.82
C ASP A 78 4.53 11.28 -8.42
N ARG A 79 4.60 11.59 -7.13
CA ARG A 79 5.41 12.70 -6.66
C ARG A 79 6.91 12.39 -6.62
N TRP A 80 7.29 11.21 -6.15
CA TRP A 80 8.70 10.90 -5.89
C TRP A 80 9.27 9.71 -6.64
N VAL A 81 8.45 8.74 -7.00
CA VAL A 81 8.92 7.47 -7.56
C VAL A 81 8.90 7.47 -9.09
N LYS A 82 7.81 7.96 -9.68
CA LYS A 82 7.61 7.92 -11.12
C LYS A 82 8.73 8.62 -11.90
N LYS A 83 9.08 9.81 -11.49
CA LYS A 83 10.16 10.58 -12.13
C LYS A 83 11.53 9.93 -11.94
N PHE A 84 11.79 9.43 -10.74
CA PHE A 84 13.02 8.72 -10.41
C PHE A 84 13.13 7.43 -11.22
N GLU A 85 12.07 6.66 -11.27
CA GLU A 85 12.00 5.39 -12.01
C GLU A 85 12.29 5.59 -13.49
N HIS A 86 11.72 6.62 -14.09
CA HIS A 86 11.97 6.97 -15.49
C HIS A 86 13.45 7.29 -15.73
N ARG A 87 14.07 8.09 -14.89
CA ARG A 87 15.51 8.42 -14.96
C ARG A 87 16.38 7.19 -14.78
N SER A 88 16.03 6.33 -13.83
CA SER A 88 16.78 5.11 -13.51
C SER A 88 16.73 4.12 -14.68
N LEU A 89 15.57 3.94 -15.29
CA LEU A 89 15.41 3.07 -16.45
C LEU A 89 16.23 3.57 -17.64
N LYS A 90 16.24 4.88 -17.86
CA LYS A 90 17.05 5.49 -18.92
C LYS A 90 18.54 5.29 -18.69
N ALA A 91 18.99 5.50 -17.43
CA ALA A 91 20.39 5.30 -17.07
C ALA A 91 20.82 3.84 -17.20
N LEU A 92 19.96 2.90 -16.79
CA LEU A 92 20.20 1.47 -16.94
C LEU A 92 20.26 1.05 -18.40
N ASP A 93 19.41 1.59 -19.25
CA ASP A 93 19.41 1.32 -20.68
C ASP A 93 20.71 1.80 -21.33
N GLN A 94 21.18 2.98 -20.97
CA GLN A 94 22.43 3.52 -21.46
C GLN A 94 23.63 2.66 -21.02
N LEU A 95 23.64 2.21 -19.77
CA LEU A 95 24.68 1.32 -19.26
C LEU A 95 24.69 -0.01 -20.00
N ARG A 96 23.51 -0.59 -20.21
CA ARG A 96 23.37 -1.85 -20.96
C ARG A 96 23.96 -1.71 -22.37
N LYS A 97 23.63 -0.64 -23.08
CA LYS A 97 24.14 -0.38 -24.43
C LYS A 97 25.64 -0.24 -24.46
N ARG A 98 26.22 0.42 -23.45
CA ARG A 98 27.68 0.58 -23.32
C ARG A 98 28.35 -0.78 -23.11
N LEU A 99 27.81 -1.62 -22.24
CA LEU A 99 28.36 -2.95 -21.97
C LEU A 99 28.25 -3.86 -23.19
N GLU A 100 27.16 -3.80 -23.94
CA GLU A 100 26.99 -4.57 -25.16
C GLU A 100 27.98 -4.13 -26.25
N GLY A 101 28.26 -2.83 -26.34
CA GLY A 101 29.28 -2.31 -27.23
C GLY A 101 30.68 -2.82 -26.90
N GLU A 102 31.03 -2.92 -25.63
CA GLU A 102 32.30 -3.44 -25.17
C GLU A 102 32.49 -4.93 -25.43
N ARG A 103 31.39 -5.70 -25.51
CA ARG A 103 31.40 -7.14 -25.78
C ARG A 103 31.71 -7.48 -27.23
N HIS A 104 31.62 -6.53 -28.13
CA HIS A 104 31.83 -6.76 -29.55
C HIS A 104 33.27 -6.53 -30.00
N ASP A 105 34.15 -6.23 -29.06
CA ASP A 105 35.58 -6.08 -29.36
C ASP A 105 36.33 -7.46 -29.36
#